data_3fcb21fb7141e0d51eb24c23ca1258d5
#
_entry.id   3fcb21fb7141e0d51eb24c23ca1258d5
#
_cell.length_a   1.000
_cell.length_b   1.000
_cell.length_c   1.000
_cell.angle_alpha   90.00
_cell.angle_beta   90.00
_cell.angle_gamma   90.00
#
_symmetry.space_group_name_H-M   'P 1'
#
loop_
_entity.id
_entity.type
_entity.pdbx_description
1 polymer ?
#
loop_
_entity_poly.entity_id
_entity_poly.type
_entity_poly.pdbx_seq_one_letter_code
_entity_poly.pdbx_strand_id
1 'polypeptide(L)'
;MKKEALTHTEFVFPKQKNVYHGKVRDVYNIDDQLLVMVATDRISAFDVVLPRGIPFKGQVLNQIAEKFLEATRDIVPNWKTASPDPMVTVGVLCKPFPIEMIVRGYLTGSSWRTYKAGERVICGVAVPDGMKEHQRFPKPIITPTTKADEGHDEDISREEILSQGLISESDYTQLEKYALALFERGTQMAAEKGLILVDTKYEFGKKDGQIVLIDEIHTPDSSRYFYADEYEERFAKGEPQRQLSKEFVREWLMENGFQGKTGQTVPEMTDEFVDSVSERYIELYEMVTGEPFKRSVSEDVISRIEFNINNFLSNQL
;
A
#
# COMPACT_ATOMS: atom_id res chain seq x y z
N MET A 1 -29.03 6.70 5.04
CA MET A 1 -28.39 7.54 3.98
C MET A 1 -27.35 6.68 3.26
N LYS A 2 -27.36 6.61 1.92
CA LYS A 2 -26.28 5.94 1.18
C LYS A 2 -24.98 6.68 1.53
N LYS A 3 -23.98 5.94 1.97
CA LYS A 3 -22.62 6.46 2.18
C LYS A 3 -22.01 6.68 0.79
N GLU A 4 -21.86 7.92 0.38
CA GLU A 4 -21.27 8.26 -0.91
C GLU A 4 -19.75 8.06 -0.84
N ALA A 5 -19.20 7.28 -1.77
CA ALA A 5 -17.76 7.03 -1.84
C ALA A 5 -17.10 8.14 -2.69
N LEU A 6 -16.00 8.71 -2.21
CA LEU A 6 -15.20 9.66 -2.96
C LEU A 6 -14.35 8.92 -4.01
N THR A 7 -14.76 8.99 -5.27
CA THR A 7 -14.06 8.29 -6.36
C THR A 7 -13.24 9.18 -7.28
N HIS A 8 -13.40 10.50 -7.19
CA HIS A 8 -12.69 11.47 -8.04
C HIS A 8 -12.65 12.84 -7.38
N THR A 9 -11.57 13.58 -7.62
CA THR A 9 -11.43 14.98 -7.19
C THR A 9 -10.94 15.83 -8.35
N GLU A 10 -11.45 17.08 -8.45
CA GLU A 10 -11.07 18.07 -9.47
C GLU A 10 -10.81 19.43 -8.81
N PHE A 11 -9.94 19.44 -7.79
CA PHE A 11 -9.61 20.67 -7.09
C PHE A 11 -8.68 21.56 -7.90
N VAL A 12 -8.79 22.85 -7.66
CA VAL A 12 -7.90 23.86 -8.20
C VAL A 12 -7.28 24.65 -7.04
N PHE A 13 -6.00 24.42 -6.81
CA PHE A 13 -5.27 25.05 -5.72
C PHE A 13 -4.36 26.20 -6.19
N PRO A 14 -4.10 27.20 -5.33
CA PRO A 14 -3.06 28.19 -5.62
C PRO A 14 -1.71 27.51 -5.93
N LYS A 15 -1.04 28.02 -6.98
CA LYS A 15 0.26 27.50 -7.47
C LYS A 15 0.26 26.02 -7.92
N GLN A 16 -0.90 25.42 -8.13
CA GLN A 16 -0.97 24.07 -8.70
C GLN A 16 -0.35 24.03 -10.10
N LYS A 17 0.56 23.06 -10.33
CA LYS A 17 1.21 22.82 -11.62
C LYS A 17 0.47 21.79 -12.45
N ASN A 18 0.14 20.67 -11.82
CA ASN A 18 -0.58 19.57 -12.44
C ASN A 18 -1.33 18.73 -11.38
N VAL A 19 -2.13 17.81 -11.86
CA VAL A 19 -2.73 16.74 -11.06
C VAL A 19 -2.50 15.40 -11.76
N TYR A 20 -2.23 14.37 -10.99
CA TYR A 20 -2.16 12.99 -11.44
C TYR A 20 -3.25 12.16 -10.76
N HIS A 21 -4.12 11.55 -11.55
CA HIS A 21 -5.16 10.65 -11.07
C HIS A 21 -4.67 9.22 -11.15
N GLY A 22 -4.18 8.69 -10.01
CA GLY A 22 -3.72 7.31 -9.89
C GLY A 22 -4.88 6.32 -9.71
N LYS A 23 -4.56 5.03 -9.55
CA LYS A 23 -5.55 3.97 -9.36
C LYS A 23 -6.43 4.17 -8.11
N VAL A 24 -5.87 4.76 -7.04
CA VAL A 24 -6.56 4.94 -5.75
C VAL A 24 -6.31 6.31 -5.10
N ARG A 25 -5.47 7.15 -5.67
CA ARG A 25 -5.12 8.48 -5.15
C ARG A 25 -5.13 9.51 -6.25
N ASP A 26 -5.52 10.74 -5.87
CA ASP A 26 -5.35 11.93 -6.71
C ASP A 26 -4.23 12.78 -6.10
N VAL A 27 -3.22 13.12 -6.89
CA VAL A 27 -1.99 13.78 -6.42
C VAL A 27 -1.82 15.11 -7.12
N TYR A 28 -1.86 16.18 -6.35
CA TYR A 28 -1.71 17.57 -6.82
C TYR A 28 -0.30 18.06 -6.53
N ASN A 29 0.40 18.51 -7.57
CA ASN A 29 1.71 19.14 -7.45
C ASN A 29 1.53 20.64 -7.22
N ILE A 30 2.07 21.15 -6.12
CA ILE A 30 2.01 22.55 -5.74
C ILE A 30 3.41 23.16 -5.81
N ASP A 31 3.60 24.04 -6.78
CA ASP A 31 4.82 24.83 -7.02
C ASP A 31 6.12 24.02 -7.18
N ASP A 32 6.02 22.75 -7.60
CA ASP A 32 7.12 21.79 -7.69
C ASP A 32 7.89 21.62 -6.35
N GLN A 33 7.21 21.86 -5.23
CA GLN A 33 7.76 21.71 -3.88
C GLN A 33 6.97 20.76 -3.02
N LEU A 34 5.64 20.81 -3.11
CA LEU A 34 4.75 20.02 -2.30
C LEU A 34 3.85 19.12 -3.17
N LEU A 35 3.50 17.98 -2.62
CA LEU A 35 2.42 17.13 -3.11
C LEU A 35 1.26 17.16 -2.11
N VAL A 36 0.05 17.37 -2.62
CA VAL A 36 -1.19 17.13 -1.89
C VAL A 36 -1.77 15.83 -2.42
N MET A 37 -1.77 14.79 -1.61
CA MET A 37 -2.24 13.45 -1.98
C MET A 37 -3.59 13.20 -1.31
N VAL A 38 -4.62 13.01 -2.11
CA VAL A 38 -5.97 12.66 -1.67
C VAL A 38 -6.16 11.16 -1.85
N ALA A 39 -6.28 10.43 -0.75
CA ALA A 39 -6.64 9.02 -0.78
C ALA A 39 -8.14 8.89 -1.06
N THR A 40 -8.49 8.38 -2.23
CA THR A 40 -9.88 8.21 -2.64
C THR A 40 -10.43 6.86 -2.20
N ASP A 41 -11.73 6.69 -2.30
CA ASP A 41 -12.43 5.43 -2.02
C ASP A 41 -12.39 4.45 -3.21
N ARG A 42 -11.65 4.78 -4.29
CA ARG A 42 -11.41 3.83 -5.38
C ARG A 42 -10.70 2.60 -4.87
N ILE A 43 -11.06 1.45 -5.40
CA ILE A 43 -10.36 0.19 -5.17
C ILE A 43 -9.89 -0.39 -6.49
N SER A 44 -8.66 -0.89 -6.54
CA SER A 44 -8.11 -1.56 -7.72
C SER A 44 -7.69 -2.99 -7.37
N ALA A 45 -7.95 -3.93 -8.28
CA ALA A 45 -7.44 -5.29 -8.20
C ALA A 45 -7.06 -5.77 -9.60
N PHE A 46 -5.98 -6.54 -9.72
CA PHE A 46 -5.44 -6.99 -11.02
C PHE A 46 -5.19 -5.81 -11.98
N ASP A 47 -4.67 -4.69 -11.45
CA ASP A 47 -4.41 -3.42 -12.14
C ASP A 47 -5.64 -2.72 -12.74
N VAL A 48 -6.84 -3.20 -12.46
CA VAL A 48 -8.10 -2.59 -12.89
C VAL A 48 -8.73 -1.84 -11.72
N VAL A 49 -9.10 -0.58 -11.94
CA VAL A 49 -9.94 0.18 -11.00
C VAL A 49 -11.35 -0.36 -11.10
N LEU A 50 -11.90 -0.82 -9.97
CA LEU A 50 -13.24 -1.40 -9.93
C LEU A 50 -14.32 -0.32 -10.06
N PRO A 51 -15.51 -0.66 -10.58
CA PRO A 51 -16.53 0.34 -10.96
C PRO A 51 -17.20 1.04 -9.79
N ARG A 52 -17.05 0.52 -8.58
CA ARG A 52 -17.62 1.13 -7.37
C ARG A 52 -16.53 1.45 -6.35
N GLY A 53 -16.59 2.63 -5.75
CA GLY A 53 -15.78 3.00 -4.61
C GLY A 53 -16.25 2.29 -3.32
N ILE A 54 -15.33 2.15 -2.36
CA ILE A 54 -15.57 1.55 -1.05
C ILE A 54 -15.60 2.67 -0.02
N PRO A 55 -16.77 3.00 0.56
CA PRO A 55 -16.87 4.08 1.53
C PRO A 55 -15.85 3.97 2.67
N PHE A 56 -15.24 5.08 3.04
CA PHE A 56 -14.20 5.19 4.07
C PHE A 56 -12.85 4.54 3.75
N LYS A 57 -12.68 3.86 2.62
CA LYS A 57 -11.41 3.24 2.26
C LYS A 57 -10.27 4.25 2.21
N GLY A 58 -10.49 5.39 1.58
CA GLY A 58 -9.49 6.48 1.50
C GLY A 58 -9.08 6.98 2.88
N GLN A 59 -10.03 7.18 3.77
CA GLN A 59 -9.76 7.57 5.15
C GLN A 59 -8.93 6.51 5.90
N VAL A 60 -9.30 5.24 5.79
CA VAL A 60 -8.57 4.11 6.41
C VAL A 60 -7.13 4.07 5.93
N LEU A 61 -6.90 4.12 4.62
CA LEU A 61 -5.56 4.09 4.05
C LEU A 61 -4.70 5.26 4.52
N ASN A 62 -5.25 6.47 4.45
CA ASN A 62 -4.51 7.68 4.81
C ASN A 62 -4.12 7.70 6.29
N GLN A 63 -5.04 7.35 7.19
CA GLN A 63 -4.79 7.37 8.63
C GLN A 63 -3.87 6.23 9.09
N ILE A 64 -3.93 5.04 8.47
CA ILE A 64 -2.95 3.97 8.73
C ILE A 64 -1.57 4.42 8.27
N ALA A 65 -1.45 4.93 7.03
CA ALA A 65 -0.17 5.42 6.52
C ALA A 65 0.41 6.51 7.41
N GLU A 66 -0.40 7.47 7.85
CA GLU A 66 0.01 8.54 8.75
C GLU A 66 0.61 8.01 10.05
N LYS A 67 -0.08 7.07 10.71
CA LYS A 67 0.39 6.46 11.96
C LYS A 67 1.74 5.77 11.80
N PHE A 68 1.91 4.99 10.73
CA PHE A 68 3.17 4.27 10.51
C PHE A 68 4.29 5.18 10.01
N LEU A 69 4.01 6.19 9.19
CA LEU A 69 5.00 7.20 8.81
C LEU A 69 5.54 7.93 10.04
N GLU A 70 4.70 8.22 11.02
CA GLU A 70 5.13 8.82 12.28
C GLU A 70 5.94 7.84 13.14
N ALA A 71 5.47 6.59 13.28
CA ALA A 71 6.11 5.57 14.11
C ALA A 71 7.47 5.06 13.57
N THR A 72 7.86 5.44 12.36
CA THR A 72 9.09 5.01 11.68
C THR A 72 10.04 6.16 11.32
N ARG A 73 9.75 7.37 11.78
CA ARG A 73 10.56 8.58 11.51
C ARG A 73 12.00 8.49 11.96
N ASP A 74 12.26 7.73 13.01
CA ASP A 74 13.58 7.46 13.56
C ASP A 74 14.42 6.51 12.70
N ILE A 75 13.79 5.76 11.79
CA ILE A 75 14.45 4.82 10.87
C ILE A 75 14.88 5.54 9.59
N VAL A 76 13.96 6.24 8.97
CA VAL A 76 14.17 6.98 7.72
C VAL A 76 13.26 8.20 7.68
N PRO A 77 13.76 9.37 7.23
CA PRO A 77 12.88 10.51 7.00
C PRO A 77 11.80 10.14 5.98
N ASN A 78 10.61 10.69 6.15
CA ASN A 78 9.52 10.48 5.20
C ASN A 78 9.02 11.79 4.59
N TRP A 79 8.30 11.67 3.49
CA TRP A 79 7.83 12.79 2.69
C TRP A 79 6.73 13.63 3.36
N LYS A 80 6.02 13.07 4.37
CA LYS A 80 4.86 13.71 5.00
C LYS A 80 5.25 14.94 5.79
N THR A 81 4.53 16.02 5.55
CA THR A 81 4.61 17.28 6.32
C THR A 81 3.39 17.46 7.21
N ALA A 82 2.17 17.19 6.67
CA ALA A 82 0.92 17.36 7.39
C ALA A 82 -0.19 16.44 6.86
N SER A 83 -1.24 16.28 7.65
CA SER A 83 -2.51 15.63 7.23
C SER A 83 -3.67 16.57 7.57
N PRO A 84 -3.99 17.52 6.67
CA PRO A 84 -5.03 18.53 6.94
C PRO A 84 -6.45 17.97 6.97
N ASP A 85 -6.67 16.80 6.36
CA ASP A 85 -7.95 16.07 6.35
C ASP A 85 -7.70 14.58 6.57
N PRO A 86 -8.63 13.81 7.16
CA PRO A 86 -8.49 12.36 7.32
C PRO A 86 -8.20 11.57 6.04
N MET A 87 -8.49 12.13 4.87
CA MET A 87 -8.24 11.53 3.56
C MET A 87 -7.06 12.17 2.81
N VAL A 88 -6.33 13.12 3.44
CA VAL A 88 -5.31 13.91 2.75
C VAL A 88 -3.98 13.89 3.49
N THR A 89 -2.92 13.59 2.78
CA THR A 89 -1.53 13.83 3.21
C THR A 89 -0.90 14.89 2.32
N VAL A 90 -0.25 15.87 2.93
CA VAL A 90 0.60 16.85 2.27
C VAL A 90 2.05 16.55 2.62
N GLY A 91 2.93 16.61 1.65
CA GLY A 91 4.34 16.36 1.87
C GLY A 91 5.24 16.94 0.80
N VAL A 92 6.54 16.78 0.99
CA VAL A 92 7.54 17.31 0.07
C VAL A 92 7.59 16.50 -1.22
N LEU A 93 7.74 17.19 -2.36
CA LEU A 93 8.00 16.52 -3.63
C LEU A 93 9.40 15.90 -3.61
N CYS A 94 9.47 14.59 -3.81
CA CYS A 94 10.70 13.83 -3.90
C CYS A 94 10.85 13.26 -5.32
N LYS A 95 12.09 13.07 -5.77
CA LYS A 95 12.37 12.31 -6.99
C LYS A 95 12.30 10.82 -6.66
N PRO A 96 11.30 10.05 -7.13
CA PRO A 96 11.17 8.64 -6.80
C PRO A 96 12.31 7.81 -7.40
N PHE A 97 12.67 6.73 -6.73
CA PHE A 97 13.44 5.66 -7.33
C PHE A 97 12.56 4.83 -8.27
N PRO A 98 13.09 4.30 -9.38
CA PRO A 98 12.30 3.57 -10.38
C PRO A 98 12.03 2.11 -9.98
N ILE A 99 12.03 1.81 -8.70
CA ILE A 99 11.75 0.48 -8.15
C ILE A 99 10.89 0.57 -6.89
N GLU A 100 10.21 -0.53 -6.61
CA GLU A 100 9.52 -0.78 -5.35
C GLU A 100 10.29 -1.85 -4.57
N MET A 101 10.41 -1.67 -3.25
CA MET A 101 11.09 -2.60 -2.36
C MET A 101 10.04 -3.44 -1.62
N ILE A 102 9.83 -4.69 -2.08
CA ILE A 102 8.89 -5.60 -1.43
C ILE A 102 9.66 -6.47 -0.44
N VAL A 103 9.31 -6.41 0.84
CA VAL A 103 9.87 -7.28 1.89
C VAL A 103 8.86 -8.37 2.22
N ARG A 104 9.32 -9.61 2.23
CA ARG A 104 8.48 -10.79 2.50
C ARG A 104 9.03 -11.58 3.68
N GLY A 105 8.21 -11.74 4.71
CA GLY A 105 8.49 -12.63 5.85
C GLY A 105 7.98 -14.05 5.66
N TYR A 106 7.05 -14.26 4.71
CA TYR A 106 6.35 -15.51 4.48
C TYR A 106 6.20 -15.82 2.99
N LEU A 107 6.22 -17.09 2.64
CA LEU A 107 6.04 -17.58 1.28
C LEU A 107 4.54 -17.63 0.94
N THR A 108 4.01 -16.57 0.32
CA THR A 108 2.59 -16.47 -0.03
C THR A 108 2.35 -15.53 -1.22
N GLY A 109 1.14 -15.49 -1.74
CA GLY A 109 0.78 -14.61 -2.86
C GLY A 109 1.58 -14.89 -4.14
N SER A 110 2.17 -13.86 -4.75
CA SER A 110 2.95 -14.01 -5.99
C SER A 110 4.18 -14.92 -5.78
N SER A 111 4.92 -14.73 -4.70
CA SER A 111 6.09 -15.56 -4.39
C SER A 111 5.74 -17.05 -4.24
N TRP A 112 4.60 -17.37 -3.64
CA TRP A 112 4.12 -18.75 -3.60
C TRP A 112 3.77 -19.28 -4.99
N ARG A 113 3.11 -18.50 -5.84
CA ARG A 113 2.78 -18.92 -7.22
C ARG A 113 4.04 -19.26 -8.02
N THR A 114 5.07 -18.40 -7.94
CA THR A 114 6.38 -18.61 -8.56
C THR A 114 7.06 -19.89 -8.01
N TYR A 115 7.06 -20.05 -6.69
CA TYR A 115 7.63 -21.22 -6.04
C TYR A 115 6.90 -22.52 -6.41
N LYS A 116 5.56 -22.50 -6.42
CA LYS A 116 4.71 -23.64 -6.82
C LYS A 116 4.89 -24.02 -8.29
N ALA A 117 5.23 -23.07 -9.15
CA ALA A 117 5.58 -23.31 -10.56
C ALA A 117 6.94 -24.00 -10.75
N GLY A 118 7.73 -24.17 -9.67
CA GLY A 118 9.01 -24.87 -9.70
C GLY A 118 10.24 -24.00 -9.49
N GLU A 119 10.07 -22.68 -9.50
CA GLU A 119 11.17 -21.75 -9.28
C GLU A 119 11.68 -21.80 -7.84
N ARG A 120 13.01 -21.69 -7.67
CA ARG A 120 13.68 -21.67 -6.37
C ARG A 120 14.53 -20.42 -6.18
N VAL A 121 14.47 -19.50 -7.14
CA VAL A 121 15.09 -18.19 -7.09
C VAL A 121 14.01 -17.15 -7.39
N ILE A 122 13.77 -16.22 -6.49
CA ILE A 122 12.78 -15.14 -6.62
C ILE A 122 13.54 -13.83 -6.56
N CYS A 123 13.51 -13.01 -7.60
CA CYS A 123 14.25 -11.73 -7.71
C CYS A 123 15.74 -11.88 -7.30
N GLY A 124 16.40 -12.96 -7.74
CA GLY A 124 17.79 -13.26 -7.39
C GLY A 124 18.00 -13.92 -6.02
N VAL A 125 16.95 -14.04 -5.19
CA VAL A 125 17.06 -14.63 -3.84
C VAL A 125 16.71 -16.12 -3.89
N ALA A 126 17.67 -16.98 -3.44
CA ALA A 126 17.43 -18.42 -3.31
C ALA A 126 16.44 -18.70 -2.19
N VAL A 127 15.43 -19.51 -2.49
CA VAL A 127 14.40 -19.97 -1.55
C VAL A 127 14.60 -21.46 -1.27
N PRO A 128 14.59 -21.91 0.00
CA PRO A 128 14.79 -23.31 0.35
C PRO A 128 13.78 -24.26 -0.30
N ASP A 129 14.22 -25.47 -0.63
CA ASP A 129 13.31 -26.53 -1.06
C ASP A 129 12.37 -27.01 0.06
N GLY A 130 11.23 -27.56 -0.34
CA GLY A 130 10.27 -28.18 0.58
C GLY A 130 9.45 -27.19 1.40
N MET A 131 9.50 -25.90 1.11
CA MET A 131 8.64 -24.92 1.76
C MET A 131 7.18 -25.09 1.33
N LYS A 132 6.29 -24.79 2.26
CA LYS A 132 4.83 -24.81 2.07
C LYS A 132 4.27 -23.39 1.91
N GLU A 133 3.07 -23.30 1.36
CA GLU A 133 2.33 -22.04 1.32
C GLU A 133 2.15 -21.47 2.74
N HIS A 134 2.29 -20.17 2.87
CA HIS A 134 2.25 -19.42 4.13
C HIS A 134 3.40 -19.72 5.11
N GLN A 135 4.39 -20.51 4.74
CA GLN A 135 5.54 -20.78 5.60
C GLN A 135 6.39 -19.52 5.79
N ARG A 136 6.81 -19.30 7.03
CA ARG A 136 7.75 -18.23 7.36
C ARG A 136 9.12 -18.50 6.74
N PHE A 137 9.72 -17.49 6.12
CA PHE A 137 11.12 -17.56 5.69
C PHE A 137 12.07 -17.59 6.89
N PRO A 138 13.24 -18.26 6.78
CA PRO A 138 14.26 -18.19 7.84
C PRO A 138 14.71 -16.77 8.17
N LYS A 139 14.72 -15.89 7.17
CA LYS A 139 14.91 -14.45 7.27
C LYS A 139 13.99 -13.77 6.24
N PRO A 140 13.50 -12.57 6.51
CA PRO A 140 12.79 -11.80 5.50
C PRO A 140 13.63 -11.64 4.24
N ILE A 141 13.01 -11.78 3.09
CA ILE A 141 13.65 -11.60 1.78
C ILE A 141 13.14 -10.31 1.12
N ILE A 142 13.98 -9.70 0.29
CA ILE A 142 13.60 -8.55 -0.52
C ILE A 142 13.45 -9.01 -1.97
N THR A 143 12.29 -8.72 -2.55
CA THR A 143 11.94 -9.05 -3.93
C THR A 143 11.48 -7.79 -4.64
N PRO A 144 12.42 -6.98 -5.21
CA PRO A 144 12.05 -5.72 -5.83
C PRO A 144 11.20 -5.92 -7.08
N THR A 145 10.44 -4.88 -7.43
CA THR A 145 9.80 -4.75 -8.74
C THR A 145 10.23 -3.43 -9.40
N THR A 146 10.21 -3.38 -10.71
CA THR A 146 10.27 -2.12 -11.43
C THR A 146 9.00 -1.32 -11.13
N LYS A 147 9.08 0.00 -11.25
CA LYS A 147 7.93 0.89 -11.24
C LYS A 147 7.68 1.33 -12.67
N ALA A 148 6.74 0.66 -13.33
CA ALA A 148 6.42 0.95 -14.72
C ALA A 148 5.57 2.23 -14.83
N ASP A 149 5.94 3.12 -15.76
CA ASP A 149 5.11 4.27 -16.12
C ASP A 149 3.85 3.82 -16.87
N GLU A 150 3.99 2.75 -17.68
CA GLU A 150 2.90 2.09 -18.41
C GLU A 150 3.06 0.56 -18.32
N GLY A 151 1.96 -0.18 -18.19
CA GLY A 151 1.95 -1.64 -18.11
C GLY A 151 1.92 -2.17 -16.68
N HIS A 152 2.64 -3.24 -16.44
CA HIS A 152 2.71 -3.93 -15.13
C HIS A 152 4.11 -3.80 -14.55
N ASP A 153 4.19 -3.70 -13.22
CA ASP A 153 5.45 -3.80 -12.49
C ASP A 153 5.99 -5.22 -12.65
N GLU A 154 7.29 -5.35 -12.95
CA GLU A 154 7.97 -6.61 -13.19
C GLU A 154 8.95 -6.92 -12.07
N ASP A 155 9.00 -8.20 -11.66
CA ASP A 155 10.01 -8.70 -10.74
C ASP A 155 11.41 -8.44 -11.30
N ILE A 156 12.33 -7.91 -10.48
CA ILE A 156 13.70 -7.58 -10.87
C ILE A 156 14.65 -7.94 -9.73
N SER A 157 15.82 -8.48 -10.05
CA SER A 157 16.87 -8.78 -9.06
C SER A 157 17.73 -7.56 -8.74
N ARG A 158 18.43 -7.61 -7.59
CA ARG A 158 19.46 -6.62 -7.24
C ARG A 158 20.51 -6.48 -8.34
N GLU A 159 20.98 -7.61 -8.88
CA GLU A 159 22.01 -7.69 -9.90
C GLU A 159 21.56 -6.97 -11.18
N GLU A 160 20.33 -7.18 -11.57
CA GLU A 160 19.73 -6.51 -12.74
C GLU A 160 19.56 -5.01 -12.51
N ILE A 161 19.07 -4.58 -11.33
CA ILE A 161 18.95 -3.17 -10.96
C ILE A 161 20.30 -2.45 -11.08
N LEU A 162 21.37 -3.07 -10.56
CA LEU A 162 22.72 -2.49 -10.59
C LEU A 162 23.34 -2.53 -11.98
N SER A 163 23.19 -3.64 -12.70
CA SER A 163 23.76 -3.80 -14.04
C SER A 163 23.10 -2.88 -15.08
N GLN A 164 21.81 -2.61 -14.92
CA GLN A 164 21.06 -1.66 -15.75
C GLN A 164 21.29 -0.20 -15.34
N GLY A 165 21.99 0.04 -14.23
CA GLY A 165 22.28 1.40 -13.73
C GLY A 165 21.03 2.15 -13.25
N LEU A 166 19.97 1.45 -12.87
CA LEU A 166 18.72 2.05 -12.38
C LEU A 166 18.96 2.81 -11.08
N ILE A 167 19.78 2.25 -10.19
CA ILE A 167 20.13 2.81 -8.89
C ILE A 167 21.61 2.54 -8.63
N SER A 168 22.30 3.45 -7.93
CA SER A 168 23.66 3.21 -7.48
C SER A 168 23.72 2.10 -6.43
N GLU A 169 24.83 1.38 -6.35
CA GLU A 169 25.00 0.31 -5.35
C GLU A 169 24.91 0.85 -3.91
N SER A 170 25.42 2.05 -3.67
CA SER A 170 25.32 2.70 -2.36
C SER A 170 23.89 3.02 -1.97
N ASP A 171 23.10 3.55 -2.92
CA ASP A 171 21.68 3.84 -2.67
C ASP A 171 20.89 2.54 -2.46
N TYR A 172 21.08 1.55 -3.35
CA TYR A 172 20.37 0.27 -3.20
C TYR A 172 20.65 -0.39 -1.86
N THR A 173 21.92 -0.45 -1.44
CA THR A 173 22.29 -0.99 -0.13
C THR A 173 21.63 -0.24 1.03
N GLN A 174 21.45 1.08 0.90
CA GLN A 174 20.75 1.85 1.91
C GLN A 174 19.25 1.60 1.89
N LEU A 175 18.64 1.43 0.70
CA LEU A 175 17.24 1.05 0.57
C LEU A 175 16.95 -0.31 1.21
N GLU A 176 17.82 -1.31 1.02
CA GLU A 176 17.70 -2.62 1.68
C GLU A 176 17.68 -2.49 3.21
N LYS A 177 18.62 -1.71 3.76
CA LYS A 177 18.68 -1.47 5.21
C LYS A 177 17.40 -0.82 5.73
N TYR A 178 16.92 0.22 5.05
CA TYR A 178 15.70 0.91 5.46
C TYR A 178 14.48 -0.01 5.34
N ALA A 179 14.33 -0.73 4.24
CA ALA A 179 13.21 -1.63 4.01
C ALA A 179 13.13 -2.73 5.08
N LEU A 180 14.26 -3.35 5.43
CA LEU A 180 14.31 -4.36 6.49
C LEU A 180 14.02 -3.77 7.88
N ALA A 181 14.55 -2.60 8.21
CA ALA A 181 14.29 -1.96 9.50
C ALA A 181 12.81 -1.51 9.64
N LEU A 182 12.23 -1.00 8.56
CA LEU A 182 10.80 -0.67 8.50
C LEU A 182 9.93 -1.92 8.67
N PHE A 183 10.31 -3.02 8.01
CA PHE A 183 9.60 -4.30 8.12
C PHE A 183 9.69 -4.88 9.53
N GLU A 184 10.84 -4.80 10.17
CA GLU A 184 11.02 -5.23 11.56
C GLU A 184 10.14 -4.41 12.51
N ARG A 185 10.15 -3.08 12.39
CA ARG A 185 9.29 -2.18 13.19
C ARG A 185 7.81 -2.50 12.95
N GLY A 186 7.39 -2.67 11.69
CA GLY A 186 6.01 -3.04 11.34
C GLY A 186 5.61 -4.40 11.90
N THR A 187 6.53 -5.37 11.88
CA THR A 187 6.33 -6.71 12.46
C THR A 187 6.11 -6.63 13.98
N GLN A 188 6.92 -5.84 14.69
CA GLN A 188 6.78 -5.63 16.14
C GLN A 188 5.43 -4.99 16.47
N MET A 189 5.07 -3.91 15.75
CA MET A 189 3.80 -3.20 15.96
C MET A 189 2.58 -4.09 15.65
N ALA A 190 2.67 -4.93 14.61
CA ALA A 190 1.62 -5.90 14.27
C ALA A 190 1.47 -6.97 15.36
N ALA A 191 2.58 -7.51 15.86
CA ALA A 191 2.58 -8.53 16.90
C ALA A 191 1.93 -8.05 18.20
N GLU A 192 2.12 -6.79 18.59
CA GLU A 192 1.44 -6.16 19.73
C GLU A 192 -0.08 -6.12 19.60
N LYS A 193 -0.58 -6.27 18.37
CA LYS A 193 -2.01 -6.28 18.04
C LYS A 193 -2.55 -7.67 17.67
N GLY A 194 -1.77 -8.73 17.92
CA GLY A 194 -2.16 -10.10 17.56
C GLY A 194 -2.15 -10.37 16.06
N LEU A 195 -1.38 -9.59 15.30
CA LEU A 195 -1.24 -9.71 13.86
C LEU A 195 0.19 -10.12 13.46
N ILE A 196 0.32 -10.76 12.32
CA ILE A 196 1.57 -11.07 11.64
C ILE A 196 1.66 -10.20 10.40
N LEU A 197 2.65 -9.32 10.30
CA LEU A 197 2.98 -8.64 9.04
C LEU A 197 3.68 -9.65 8.11
N VAL A 198 3.01 -10.02 7.05
CA VAL A 198 3.41 -11.09 6.13
C VAL A 198 4.38 -10.59 5.07
N ASP A 199 3.96 -9.57 4.36
CA ASP A 199 4.72 -8.86 3.34
C ASP A 199 4.24 -7.41 3.23
N THR A 200 5.10 -6.57 2.67
CA THR A 200 4.79 -5.17 2.44
C THR A 200 5.66 -4.58 1.35
N LYS A 201 5.16 -3.55 0.70
CA LYS A 201 5.83 -2.76 -0.33
C LYS A 201 6.24 -1.40 0.25
N TYR A 202 7.47 -0.99 -0.02
CA TYR A 202 7.97 0.35 0.28
C TYR A 202 8.40 1.07 -1.00
N GLU A 203 8.13 2.35 -1.05
CA GLU A 203 8.63 3.24 -2.09
C GLU A 203 9.54 4.31 -1.46
N PHE A 204 10.63 4.60 -2.16
CA PHE A 204 11.60 5.60 -1.73
C PHE A 204 11.85 6.61 -2.83
N GLY A 205 12.26 7.80 -2.42
CA GLY A 205 12.71 8.85 -3.30
C GLY A 205 13.91 9.59 -2.74
N LYS A 206 14.39 10.57 -3.47
CA LYS A 206 15.42 11.51 -3.01
C LYS A 206 14.89 12.94 -2.93
N LYS A 207 15.22 13.63 -1.85
CA LYS A 207 15.05 15.06 -1.68
C LYS A 207 16.38 15.65 -1.19
N ASP A 208 16.94 16.58 -1.95
CA ASP A 208 18.22 17.24 -1.61
C ASP A 208 19.38 16.26 -1.31
N GLY A 209 19.45 15.18 -2.08
CA GLY A 209 20.46 14.11 -1.92
C GLY A 209 20.16 13.09 -0.83
N GLN A 210 19.15 13.31 0.02
CA GLN A 210 18.76 12.40 1.08
C GLN A 210 17.69 11.41 0.59
N ILE A 211 17.82 10.15 1.01
CA ILE A 211 16.78 9.13 0.78
C ILE A 211 15.61 9.41 1.73
N VAL A 212 14.41 9.37 1.19
CA VAL A 212 13.14 9.64 1.87
C VAL A 212 12.16 8.53 1.56
N LEU A 213 11.48 8.02 2.58
CA LEU A 213 10.33 7.12 2.39
C LEU A 213 9.17 7.93 1.83
N ILE A 214 8.60 7.47 0.73
CA ILE A 214 7.49 8.13 0.05
C ILE A 214 6.25 7.23 -0.01
N ASP A 215 5.13 7.77 -0.49
CA ASP A 215 3.85 7.09 -0.63
C ASP A 215 3.28 6.58 0.71
N GLU A 216 2.73 5.40 0.74
CA GLU A 216 2.10 4.78 1.90
C GLU A 216 2.98 3.72 2.54
N ILE A 217 2.67 3.38 3.78
CA ILE A 217 3.36 2.34 4.52
C ILE A 217 2.36 1.52 5.35
N HIS A 218 2.51 0.20 5.31
CA HIS A 218 1.78 -0.77 6.13
C HIS A 218 0.25 -0.70 6.03
N THR A 219 -0.27 -0.16 4.94
CA THR A 219 -1.72 -0.12 4.69
C THR A 219 -2.22 -1.46 4.12
N PRO A 220 -3.53 -1.73 4.13
CA PRO A 220 -4.08 -2.93 3.51
C PRO A 220 -3.85 -3.03 2.00
N ASP A 221 -3.56 -1.91 1.33
CA ASP A 221 -3.26 -1.90 -0.10
C ASP A 221 -1.80 -2.25 -0.40
N SER A 222 -0.88 -1.90 0.50
CA SER A 222 0.56 -2.16 0.37
C SER A 222 1.05 -3.37 1.16
N SER A 223 0.24 -3.91 2.08
CA SER A 223 0.67 -4.94 3.04
C SER A 223 -0.36 -6.04 3.21
N ARG A 224 0.12 -7.19 3.65
CA ARG A 224 -0.71 -8.33 4.04
C ARG A 224 -0.46 -8.67 5.49
N TYR A 225 -1.55 -8.94 6.22
CA TYR A 225 -1.52 -9.39 7.61
C TYR A 225 -2.25 -10.70 7.78
N PHE A 226 -1.71 -11.61 8.60
CA PHE A 226 -2.42 -12.76 9.12
C PHE A 226 -2.82 -12.52 10.58
N TYR A 227 -3.88 -13.17 11.04
CA TYR A 227 -4.21 -13.26 12.46
C TYR A 227 -3.23 -14.24 13.13
N ALA A 228 -2.59 -13.81 14.20
CA ALA A 228 -1.53 -14.60 14.84
C ALA A 228 -2.07 -15.80 15.63
N ASP A 229 -3.25 -15.67 16.20
CA ASP A 229 -3.90 -16.69 17.04
C ASP A 229 -4.28 -17.97 16.28
N GLU A 230 -4.59 -17.86 14.99
CA GLU A 230 -5.00 -18.99 14.16
C GLU A 230 -3.86 -19.50 13.24
N TYR A 231 -2.75 -18.76 13.13
CA TYR A 231 -1.73 -19.01 12.10
C TYR A 231 -1.13 -20.42 12.19
N GLU A 232 -0.64 -20.84 13.35
CA GLU A 232 0.04 -22.13 13.51
C GLU A 232 -0.90 -23.32 13.27
N GLU A 233 -2.14 -23.24 13.76
CA GLU A 233 -3.13 -24.30 13.58
C GLU A 233 -3.50 -24.47 12.10
N ARG A 234 -3.82 -23.37 11.41
CA ARG A 234 -4.16 -23.37 9.98
C ARG A 234 -2.97 -23.82 9.12
N PHE A 235 -1.78 -23.32 9.44
CA PHE A 235 -0.56 -23.72 8.74
C PHE A 235 -0.29 -25.24 8.88
N ALA A 236 -0.42 -25.80 10.08
CA ALA A 236 -0.23 -27.23 10.32
C ALA A 236 -1.24 -28.09 9.55
N LYS A 237 -2.49 -27.62 9.41
CA LYS A 237 -3.55 -28.28 8.63
C LYS A 237 -3.47 -28.05 7.12
N GLY A 238 -2.62 -27.12 6.66
CA GLY A 238 -2.58 -26.68 5.25
C GLY A 238 -3.83 -25.92 4.81
N GLU A 239 -4.50 -25.26 5.74
CA GLU A 239 -5.67 -24.41 5.48
C GLU A 239 -5.24 -22.99 5.06
N PRO A 240 -6.10 -22.29 4.28
CA PRO A 240 -5.89 -20.88 3.99
C PRO A 240 -5.80 -20.05 5.28
N GLN A 241 -4.89 -19.08 5.32
CA GLN A 241 -4.76 -18.20 6.48
C GLN A 241 -5.90 -17.18 6.54
N ARG A 242 -6.40 -16.90 7.74
CA ARG A 242 -7.29 -15.76 7.97
C ARG A 242 -6.44 -14.49 7.84
N GLN A 243 -6.82 -13.60 6.92
CA GLN A 243 -6.00 -12.46 6.56
C GLN A 243 -6.77 -11.15 6.50
N LEU A 244 -6.05 -10.07 6.81
CA LEU A 244 -6.46 -8.69 6.64
C LEU A 244 -5.62 -8.06 5.52
N SER A 245 -6.20 -7.93 4.36
CA SER A 245 -5.62 -7.30 3.16
C SER A 245 -6.73 -7.19 2.12
N LYS A 246 -6.48 -6.61 0.96
CA LYS A 246 -7.46 -6.65 -0.12
C LYS A 246 -7.49 -7.98 -0.90
N GLU A 247 -6.79 -9.02 -0.43
CA GLU A 247 -6.78 -10.33 -1.10
C GLU A 247 -8.19 -10.94 -1.18
N PHE A 248 -9.03 -10.75 -0.15
CA PHE A 248 -10.42 -11.21 -0.19
C PHE A 248 -11.25 -10.59 -1.33
N VAL A 249 -10.91 -9.37 -1.77
CA VAL A 249 -11.53 -8.78 -2.97
C VAL A 249 -11.05 -9.49 -4.22
N ARG A 250 -9.77 -9.85 -4.29
CA ARG A 250 -9.21 -10.63 -5.41
C ARG A 250 -9.80 -12.04 -5.46
N GLU A 251 -9.92 -12.71 -4.31
CA GLU A 251 -10.56 -14.03 -4.20
C GLU A 251 -11.99 -13.98 -4.71
N TRP A 252 -12.79 -13.02 -4.23
CA TRP A 252 -14.15 -12.82 -4.71
C TRP A 252 -14.21 -12.54 -6.22
N LEU A 253 -13.33 -11.72 -6.76
CA LEU A 253 -13.25 -11.46 -8.21
C LEU A 253 -12.94 -12.74 -8.98
N MET A 254 -11.97 -13.54 -8.52
CA MET A 254 -11.59 -14.81 -9.15
C MET A 254 -12.74 -15.84 -9.12
N GLU A 255 -13.44 -15.97 -8.00
CA GLU A 255 -14.62 -16.82 -7.86
C GLU A 255 -15.75 -16.42 -8.81
N ASN A 256 -15.84 -15.12 -9.13
CA ASN A 256 -16.79 -14.59 -10.12
C ASN A 256 -16.20 -14.45 -11.53
N GLY A 257 -15.08 -15.13 -11.82
CA GLY A 257 -14.53 -15.25 -13.18
C GLY A 257 -13.68 -14.06 -13.67
N PHE A 258 -13.26 -13.17 -12.78
CA PHE A 258 -12.46 -11.99 -13.12
C PHE A 258 -11.06 -12.06 -12.56
N GLN A 259 -10.05 -11.87 -13.43
CA GLN A 259 -8.62 -11.82 -13.08
C GLN A 259 -7.88 -10.70 -13.82
N GLY A 260 -8.59 -9.71 -14.35
CA GLY A 260 -8.01 -8.61 -15.12
C GLY A 260 -7.56 -8.96 -16.54
N LYS A 261 -7.93 -10.15 -17.06
CA LYS A 261 -7.54 -10.59 -18.40
C LYS A 261 -8.43 -9.95 -19.47
N THR A 262 -7.86 -9.77 -20.67
CA THR A 262 -8.60 -9.25 -21.83
C THR A 262 -9.88 -10.03 -22.09
N GLY A 263 -10.98 -9.33 -22.25
CA GLY A 263 -12.31 -9.92 -22.52
C GLY A 263 -13.10 -10.34 -21.28
N GLN A 264 -12.53 -10.20 -20.07
CA GLN A 264 -13.28 -10.41 -18.83
C GLN A 264 -14.01 -9.12 -18.43
N THR A 265 -15.18 -9.29 -17.81
CA THR A 265 -15.98 -8.18 -17.25
C THR A 265 -15.96 -8.25 -15.73
N VAL A 266 -15.78 -7.10 -15.08
CA VAL A 266 -15.87 -7.00 -13.63
C VAL A 266 -17.28 -7.41 -13.20
N PRO A 267 -17.42 -8.34 -12.23
CA PRO A 267 -18.74 -8.74 -11.73
C PRO A 267 -19.45 -7.56 -11.04
N GLU A 268 -20.79 -7.63 -10.99
CA GLU A 268 -21.57 -6.61 -10.32
C GLU A 268 -21.24 -6.54 -8.82
N MET A 269 -20.81 -5.38 -8.38
CA MET A 269 -20.54 -5.11 -6.97
C MET A 269 -21.84 -4.65 -6.29
N THR A 270 -22.54 -5.57 -5.62
CA THR A 270 -23.79 -5.24 -4.89
C THR A 270 -23.54 -4.31 -3.71
N ASP A 271 -24.59 -3.68 -3.17
CA ASP A 271 -24.48 -2.81 -1.99
C ASP A 271 -23.96 -3.61 -0.78
N GLU A 272 -24.43 -4.86 -0.59
CA GLU A 272 -23.98 -5.76 0.48
C GLU A 272 -22.48 -6.08 0.35
N PHE A 273 -22.01 -6.33 -0.86
CA PHE A 273 -20.58 -6.57 -1.09
C PHE A 273 -19.74 -5.34 -0.76
N VAL A 274 -20.11 -4.16 -1.26
CA VAL A 274 -19.41 -2.89 -1.00
C VAL A 274 -19.38 -2.60 0.50
N ASP A 275 -20.49 -2.76 1.21
CA ASP A 275 -20.57 -2.57 2.68
C ASP A 275 -19.66 -3.58 3.40
N SER A 276 -19.64 -4.84 2.98
CA SER A 276 -18.77 -5.86 3.58
C SER A 276 -17.28 -5.55 3.40
N VAL A 277 -16.90 -5.02 2.23
CA VAL A 277 -15.54 -4.57 1.97
C VAL A 277 -15.19 -3.37 2.85
N SER A 278 -16.08 -2.38 2.95
CA SER A 278 -15.89 -1.21 3.80
C SER A 278 -15.67 -1.59 5.27
N GLU A 279 -16.50 -2.47 5.82
CA GLU A 279 -16.37 -2.91 7.22
C GLU A 279 -15.05 -3.69 7.45
N ARG A 280 -14.56 -4.47 6.47
CA ARG A 280 -13.25 -5.13 6.57
C ARG A 280 -12.08 -4.16 6.57
N TYR A 281 -12.14 -3.07 5.78
CA TYR A 281 -11.13 -2.01 5.85
C TYR A 281 -11.14 -1.30 7.21
N ILE A 282 -12.33 -1.07 7.78
CA ILE A 282 -12.48 -0.48 9.12
C ILE A 282 -11.95 -1.45 10.19
N GLU A 283 -12.31 -2.74 10.14
CA GLU A 283 -11.77 -3.78 11.03
C GLU A 283 -10.24 -3.79 11.01
N LEU A 284 -9.66 -3.74 9.81
CA LEU A 284 -8.21 -3.69 9.66
C LEU A 284 -7.62 -2.44 10.32
N TYR A 285 -8.23 -1.26 10.10
CA TYR A 285 -7.80 -0.04 10.79
C TYR A 285 -7.78 -0.23 12.31
N GLU A 286 -8.88 -0.71 12.88
CA GLU A 286 -9.01 -0.90 14.33
C GLU A 286 -8.01 -1.92 14.88
N MET A 287 -7.80 -3.01 14.15
CA MET A 287 -6.82 -4.03 14.52
C MET A 287 -5.38 -3.51 14.45
N VAL A 288 -4.99 -2.91 13.34
CA VAL A 288 -3.60 -2.45 13.10
C VAL A 288 -3.25 -1.25 13.98
N THR A 289 -4.18 -0.33 14.19
CA THR A 289 -3.94 0.87 15.01
C THR A 289 -4.20 0.64 16.49
N GLY A 290 -5.11 -0.26 16.83
CA GLY A 290 -5.62 -0.44 18.19
C GLY A 290 -6.55 0.69 18.64
N GLU A 291 -7.10 1.46 17.70
CA GLU A 291 -7.95 2.61 17.95
C GLU A 291 -9.30 2.44 17.24
N PRO A 292 -10.43 2.85 17.86
CA PRO A 292 -11.73 2.78 17.21
C PRO A 292 -11.77 3.73 16.01
N PHE A 293 -12.30 3.24 14.89
CA PHE A 293 -12.42 4.05 13.68
C PHE A 293 -13.49 5.13 13.81
N LYS A 294 -13.09 6.38 13.68
CA LYS A 294 -14.01 7.52 13.71
C LYS A 294 -14.36 7.91 12.28
N ARG A 295 -15.54 7.48 11.82
CA ARG A 295 -16.03 7.82 10.49
C ARG A 295 -16.13 9.36 10.36
N SER A 296 -15.40 9.91 9.42
CA SER A 296 -15.50 11.33 9.08
C SER A 296 -16.75 11.54 8.21
N VAL A 297 -17.88 11.76 8.87
CA VAL A 297 -19.16 11.98 8.20
C VAL A 297 -19.29 13.46 7.86
N SER A 298 -19.44 13.76 6.57
CA SER A 298 -19.79 15.08 6.06
C SER A 298 -20.90 14.90 5.03
N GLU A 299 -21.84 15.81 4.97
CA GLU A 299 -22.84 15.84 3.89
C GLU A 299 -22.19 16.14 2.53
N ASP A 300 -21.06 16.85 2.56
CA ASP A 300 -20.23 17.16 1.39
C ASP A 300 -18.74 16.90 1.72
N VAL A 301 -18.28 15.72 1.34
CA VAL A 301 -16.89 15.28 1.56
C VAL A 301 -15.93 16.11 0.69
N ILE A 302 -16.32 16.46 -0.52
CA ILE A 302 -15.51 17.23 -1.48
C ILE A 302 -15.22 18.61 -0.92
N SER A 303 -16.27 19.35 -0.54
CA SER A 303 -16.12 20.70 0.02
C SER A 303 -15.32 20.71 1.33
N ARG A 304 -15.48 19.69 2.18
CA ARG A 304 -14.67 19.55 3.39
C ARG A 304 -13.19 19.40 3.08
N ILE A 305 -12.84 18.49 2.17
CA ILE A 305 -11.45 18.25 1.77
C ILE A 305 -10.84 19.49 1.14
N GLU A 306 -11.54 20.11 0.21
CA GLU A 306 -11.09 21.34 -0.47
C GLU A 306 -10.84 22.47 0.52
N PHE A 307 -11.75 22.69 1.44
CA PHE A 307 -11.62 23.69 2.50
C PHE A 307 -10.39 23.42 3.39
N ASN A 308 -10.21 22.19 3.84
CA ASN A 308 -9.09 21.83 4.71
C ASN A 308 -7.73 21.99 4.01
N ILE A 309 -7.64 21.60 2.74
CA ILE A 309 -6.42 21.80 1.95
C ILE A 309 -6.15 23.29 1.73
N ASN A 310 -7.12 24.08 1.29
CA ASN A 310 -6.94 25.52 1.06
C ASN A 310 -6.53 26.26 2.33
N ASN A 311 -7.13 25.92 3.47
CA ASN A 311 -6.75 26.50 4.75
C ASN A 311 -5.30 26.16 5.12
N PHE A 312 -4.87 24.91 4.90
CA PHE A 312 -3.48 24.53 5.11
C PHE A 312 -2.52 25.29 4.18
N LEU A 313 -2.79 25.29 2.87
CA LEU A 313 -1.92 25.96 1.88
C LEU A 313 -1.82 27.47 2.11
N SER A 314 -2.90 28.13 2.51
CA SER A 314 -2.90 29.57 2.81
C SER A 314 -1.99 29.94 3.99
N ASN A 315 -1.67 29.01 4.88
CA ASN A 315 -0.75 29.22 5.99
C ASN A 315 0.71 28.82 5.67
N GLN A 316 0.97 28.21 4.51
CA GLN A 316 2.29 27.72 4.10
C GLN A 316 2.89 28.48 2.91
N LEU A 317 2.06 29.13 2.08
CA LEU A 317 2.42 29.85 0.86
C LEU A 317 2.38 31.37 1.01
#